data_b51fa556b1dbe80387cc2a834c7f6d51
#
_entry.id   b51fa556b1dbe80387cc2a834c7f6d51
#
_cell.length_a   1.000
_cell.length_b   1.000
_cell.length_c   1.000
_cell.angle_alpha   90.00
_cell.angle_beta   90.00
_cell.angle_gamma   90.00
#
_symmetry.space_group_name_H-M   'P 1'
#
loop_
_entity.id
_entity.type
_entity.pdbx_description
1 polymer ?
#
loop_
_entity_poly.entity_id
_entity_poly.type
_entity_poly.pdbx_seq_one_letter_code
_entity_poly.pdbx_strand_id
1 'polypeptide(L)'
;MEELKELLSGLGSRFIEIDAEEHDRVTSQISHFPHILASTLVEQAVAYGEEHEMTRRFAAGGFRDMTRIAESEPGMWTSILLSNPQAILERIADFKERLDQVAETIQADNEEAIWSFFHEGRKHRKEMQIHQRAGRDSAYDLFIDVPDKEGVILEILQLLQGISLVNIHINEENREDIHGILQLTFKNAEDQERAQALISQATSYTVLAR
;
A
#
# COMPACT_ATOMS: atom_id res chain seq x y z
N MET A 1 16.56 7.04 -27.04
CA MET A 1 15.41 6.90 -26.14
C MET A 1 14.23 6.20 -26.81
N GLU A 2 13.83 6.56 -28.02
CA GLU A 2 12.72 5.91 -28.75
C GLU A 2 12.98 4.42 -29.01
N GLU A 3 14.17 4.01 -29.43
CA GLU A 3 14.53 2.58 -29.61
C GLU A 3 14.37 1.75 -28.32
N LEU A 4 14.68 2.35 -27.15
CA LEU A 4 14.51 1.68 -25.87
C LEU A 4 13.02 1.52 -25.51
N LYS A 5 12.21 2.54 -25.79
CA LYS A 5 10.74 2.48 -25.59
C LYS A 5 10.10 1.43 -26.49
N GLU A 6 10.54 1.37 -27.76
CA GLU A 6 10.07 0.37 -28.71
C GLU A 6 10.44 -1.05 -28.25
N LEU A 7 11.69 -1.26 -27.83
CA LEU A 7 12.15 -2.56 -27.29
C LEU A 7 11.31 -3.03 -26.09
N LEU A 8 10.94 -2.10 -25.20
CA LEU A 8 10.20 -2.41 -23.95
C LEU A 8 8.67 -2.31 -24.10
N SER A 9 8.16 -1.92 -25.27
CA SER A 9 6.72 -1.71 -25.49
C SER A 9 5.88 -2.96 -25.23
N GLY A 10 6.42 -4.15 -25.55
CA GLY A 10 5.76 -5.44 -25.33
C GLY A 10 5.56 -5.84 -23.87
N LEU A 11 6.20 -5.14 -22.92
CA LEU A 11 6.09 -5.41 -21.48
C LEU A 11 4.89 -4.70 -20.84
N GLY A 12 4.12 -3.90 -21.59
CA GLY A 12 3.01 -3.10 -21.04
C GLY A 12 3.45 -2.00 -20.09
N SER A 13 4.73 -1.59 -20.14
CA SER A 13 5.32 -0.56 -19.28
C SER A 13 4.88 0.85 -19.68
N ARG A 14 4.62 1.72 -18.67
CA ARG A 14 4.46 3.16 -18.90
C ARG A 14 5.83 3.82 -18.77
N PHE A 15 6.19 4.65 -19.74
CA PHE A 15 7.45 5.40 -19.73
C PHE A 15 7.20 6.82 -19.23
N ILE A 16 8.00 7.24 -18.27
CA ILE A 16 8.01 8.61 -17.75
C ILE A 16 9.41 9.17 -18.03
N GLU A 17 9.47 10.25 -18.79
CA GLU A 17 10.71 10.99 -18.99
C GLU A 17 10.83 12.03 -17.90
N ILE A 18 11.93 12.01 -17.17
CA ILE A 18 12.19 12.91 -16.06
C ILE A 18 13.67 13.30 -16.10
N ASP A 19 13.97 14.53 -15.72
CA ASP A 19 15.33 14.98 -15.50
C ASP A 19 15.98 14.24 -14.32
N ALA A 20 17.30 13.99 -14.39
CA ALA A 20 18.00 13.21 -13.37
C ALA A 20 17.95 13.86 -11.99
N GLU A 21 18.10 15.19 -11.93
CA GLU A 21 18.05 15.93 -10.65
C GLU A 21 16.65 15.89 -10.05
N GLU A 22 15.59 16.04 -10.87
CA GLU A 22 14.21 15.92 -10.43
C GLU A 22 13.87 14.50 -10.01
N HIS A 23 14.37 13.48 -10.75
CA HIS A 23 14.25 12.08 -10.31
C HIS A 23 14.82 11.87 -8.92
N ASP A 24 16.03 12.38 -8.65
CA ASP A 24 16.71 12.22 -7.38
C ASP A 24 15.98 12.94 -6.23
N ARG A 25 15.41 14.11 -6.49
CA ARG A 25 14.55 14.82 -5.53
C ARG A 25 13.26 14.05 -5.21
N VAL A 26 12.57 13.59 -6.23
CA VAL A 26 11.31 12.84 -6.06
C VAL A 26 11.56 11.53 -5.34
N THR A 27 12.56 10.75 -5.77
CA THR A 27 12.87 9.45 -5.15
C THR A 27 13.40 9.60 -3.73
N SER A 28 14.10 10.68 -3.40
CA SER A 28 14.49 10.97 -2.02
C SER A 28 13.28 11.04 -1.10
N GLN A 29 12.16 11.64 -1.54
CA GLN A 29 10.96 11.84 -0.73
C GLN A 29 10.11 10.57 -0.63
N ILE A 30 9.89 9.86 -1.74
CA ILE A 30 8.88 8.78 -1.78
C ILE A 30 9.47 7.37 -1.64
N SER A 31 10.79 7.23 -1.72
CA SER A 31 11.50 5.96 -1.63
C SER A 31 12.58 5.96 -0.55
N HIS A 32 13.59 6.84 -0.67
CA HIS A 32 14.77 6.77 0.20
C HIS A 32 14.45 7.14 1.65
N PHE A 33 13.76 8.26 1.83
CA PHE A 33 13.40 8.74 3.15
C PHE A 33 12.45 7.79 3.91
N PRO A 34 11.40 7.20 3.33
CA PRO A 34 10.59 6.17 3.98
C PRO A 34 11.39 4.97 4.53
N HIS A 35 12.42 4.51 3.82
CA HIS A 35 13.27 3.41 4.31
C HIS A 35 14.12 3.83 5.51
N ILE A 36 14.63 5.06 5.50
CA ILE A 36 15.35 5.61 6.66
C ILE A 36 14.40 5.67 7.88
N LEU A 37 13.18 6.16 7.69
CA LEU A 37 12.19 6.24 8.77
C LEU A 37 11.83 4.86 9.32
N ALA A 38 11.58 3.88 8.44
CA ALA A 38 11.24 2.52 8.83
C ALA A 38 12.36 1.90 9.68
N SER A 39 13.61 2.00 9.23
CA SER A 39 14.78 1.49 9.97
C SER A 39 14.99 2.22 11.28
N THR A 40 14.88 3.55 11.28
CA THR A 40 15.02 4.36 12.51
C THR A 40 13.93 4.03 13.53
N LEU A 41 12.69 3.79 13.08
CA LEU A 41 11.57 3.42 13.96
C LEU A 41 11.80 2.03 14.60
N VAL A 42 12.37 1.08 13.86
CA VAL A 42 12.74 -0.24 14.40
C VAL A 42 13.83 -0.09 15.45
N GLU A 43 14.91 0.63 15.15
CA GLU A 43 16.02 0.84 16.09
C GLU A 43 15.55 1.54 17.38
N GLN A 44 14.69 2.55 17.25
CA GLN A 44 14.09 3.23 18.41
C GLN A 44 13.24 2.25 19.24
N ALA A 45 12.43 1.40 18.62
CA ALA A 45 11.60 0.43 19.32
C ALA A 45 12.45 -0.66 20.01
N VAL A 46 13.56 -1.07 19.41
CA VAL A 46 14.51 -2.02 20.02
C VAL A 46 15.15 -1.41 21.25
N ALA A 47 15.69 -0.19 21.14
CA ALA A 47 16.29 0.50 22.27
C ALA A 47 15.30 0.74 23.43
N TYR A 48 14.07 1.17 23.10
CA TYR A 48 12.99 1.35 24.09
C TYR A 48 12.60 0.02 24.76
N GLY A 49 12.66 -1.07 24.02
CA GLY A 49 12.32 -2.43 24.48
C GLY A 49 13.33 -3.01 25.49
N GLU A 50 14.54 -2.44 25.62
CA GLU A 50 15.52 -2.87 26.63
C GLU A 50 15.02 -2.60 28.06
N GLU A 51 14.30 -1.50 28.26
CA GLU A 51 13.69 -1.12 29.55
C GLU A 51 12.21 -1.50 29.66
N HIS A 52 11.54 -1.79 28.54
CA HIS A 52 10.11 -2.04 28.44
C HIS A 52 9.78 -3.35 27.70
N GLU A 53 9.81 -4.46 28.40
CA GLU A 53 9.64 -5.82 27.82
C GLU A 53 8.37 -6.01 26.97
N MET A 54 7.31 -5.24 27.26
CA MET A 54 6.05 -5.34 26.54
C MET A 54 6.10 -4.74 25.12
N THR A 55 7.12 -3.95 24.77
CA THR A 55 7.25 -3.27 23.49
C THR A 55 7.03 -4.22 22.30
N ARG A 56 7.67 -5.40 22.32
CA ARG A 56 7.54 -6.40 21.26
C ARG A 56 6.14 -7.01 21.18
N ARG A 57 5.47 -7.17 22.33
CA ARG A 57 4.12 -7.77 22.38
C ARG A 57 3.04 -6.81 21.88
N PHE A 58 3.26 -5.50 22.05
CA PHE A 58 2.34 -4.47 21.58
C PHE A 58 2.63 -3.99 20.16
N ALA A 59 3.66 -4.52 19.49
CA ALA A 59 3.95 -4.23 18.09
C ALA A 59 2.84 -4.82 17.19
N ALA A 60 1.78 -4.03 16.98
CA ALA A 60 0.59 -4.41 16.22
C ALA A 60 0.70 -4.06 14.72
N GLY A 61 -0.42 -4.19 13.96
CA GLY A 61 -0.47 -4.04 12.52
C GLY A 61 0.13 -2.75 12.01
N GLY A 62 -0.19 -1.59 12.62
CA GLY A 62 0.34 -0.29 12.19
C GLY A 62 1.87 -0.20 12.25
N PHE A 63 2.49 -0.68 13.34
CA PHE A 63 3.95 -0.72 13.45
C PHE A 63 4.56 -1.66 12.40
N ARG A 64 4.00 -2.86 12.24
CA ARG A 64 4.46 -3.85 11.25
C ARG A 64 4.38 -3.31 9.83
N ASP A 65 3.28 -2.66 9.47
CA ASP A 65 3.09 -2.11 8.13
C ASP A 65 4.07 -0.97 7.82
N MET A 66 4.32 -0.08 8.78
CA MET A 66 5.28 1.02 8.62
C MET A 66 6.72 0.53 8.56
N THR A 67 7.07 -0.53 9.28
CA THR A 67 8.46 -1.02 9.41
C THR A 67 8.80 -2.16 8.45
N ARG A 68 7.83 -2.69 7.69
CA ARG A 68 8.05 -3.83 6.79
C ARG A 68 9.23 -3.66 5.83
N ILE A 69 9.44 -2.44 5.35
CA ILE A 69 10.53 -2.13 4.41
C ILE A 69 11.90 -2.04 5.07
N ALA A 70 12.00 -2.02 6.40
CA ALA A 70 13.27 -2.05 7.12
C ALA A 70 14.04 -3.38 6.97
N GLU A 71 13.37 -4.46 6.50
CA GLU A 71 14.01 -5.76 6.20
C GLU A 71 14.78 -5.76 4.86
N SER A 72 14.90 -4.62 4.19
CA SER A 72 15.59 -4.50 2.90
C SER A 72 17.11 -4.74 3.00
N GLU A 73 17.72 -5.11 1.88
CA GLU A 73 19.15 -5.47 1.81
C GLU A 73 20.05 -4.26 2.12
N PRO A 74 20.94 -4.35 3.14
CA PRO A 74 21.70 -3.19 3.63
C PRO A 74 22.71 -2.62 2.61
N GLY A 75 23.39 -3.46 1.82
CA GLY A 75 24.40 -3.01 0.85
C GLY A 75 23.80 -2.17 -0.26
N MET A 76 22.62 -2.56 -0.75
CA MET A 76 21.86 -1.78 -1.72
C MET A 76 21.52 -0.39 -1.15
N TRP A 77 20.98 -0.35 0.06
CA TRP A 77 20.57 0.92 0.70
C TRP A 77 21.74 1.81 1.05
N THR A 78 22.88 1.23 1.45
CA THR A 78 24.13 1.98 1.62
C THR A 78 24.52 2.69 0.32
N SER A 79 24.48 1.98 -0.81
CA SER A 79 24.80 2.56 -2.11
C SER A 79 23.84 3.67 -2.52
N ILE A 80 22.53 3.49 -2.30
CA ILE A 80 21.49 4.48 -2.59
C ILE A 80 21.71 5.76 -1.76
N LEU A 81 21.95 5.65 -0.46
CA LEU A 81 22.13 6.81 0.42
C LEU A 81 23.40 7.59 0.06
N LEU A 82 24.46 6.89 -0.36
CA LEU A 82 25.71 7.53 -0.79
C LEU A 82 25.60 8.17 -2.18
N SER A 83 24.70 7.71 -3.04
CA SER A 83 24.51 8.26 -4.39
C SER A 83 23.64 9.52 -4.40
N ASN A 84 22.78 9.73 -3.43
CA ASN A 84 21.86 10.89 -3.36
C ASN A 84 21.83 11.57 -1.97
N PRO A 85 22.99 11.92 -1.39
CA PRO A 85 23.06 12.37 0.00
C PRO A 85 22.39 13.73 0.21
N GLN A 86 22.54 14.68 -0.72
CA GLN A 86 22.04 16.04 -0.54
C GLN A 86 20.53 16.08 -0.42
N ALA A 87 19.82 15.50 -1.41
CA ALA A 87 18.36 15.48 -1.40
C ALA A 87 17.79 14.71 -0.20
N ILE A 88 18.45 13.64 0.23
CA ILE A 88 18.06 12.86 1.40
C ILE A 88 18.22 13.67 2.69
N LEU A 89 19.34 14.37 2.88
CA LEU A 89 19.58 15.20 4.06
C LEU A 89 18.55 16.35 4.18
N GLU A 90 18.16 16.94 3.05
CA GLU A 90 17.08 17.95 3.02
C GLU A 90 15.74 17.36 3.49
N ARG A 91 15.40 16.13 3.07
CA ARG A 91 14.16 15.46 3.52
C ARG A 91 14.18 15.16 5.02
N ILE A 92 15.34 14.74 5.53
CA ILE A 92 15.53 14.51 6.97
C ILE A 92 15.33 15.81 7.75
N ALA A 93 15.92 16.92 7.30
CA ALA A 93 15.80 18.21 7.97
C ALA A 93 14.33 18.71 7.98
N ASP A 94 13.66 18.68 6.84
CA ASP A 94 12.23 19.06 6.71
C ASP A 94 11.33 18.20 7.63
N PHE A 95 11.58 16.92 7.70
CA PHE A 95 10.79 16.03 8.55
C PHE A 95 11.02 16.27 10.05
N LYS A 96 12.24 16.54 10.46
CA LYS A 96 12.54 16.90 11.86
C LYS A 96 11.79 18.15 12.26
N GLU A 97 11.77 19.19 11.42
CA GLU A 97 11.01 20.41 11.68
C GLU A 97 9.49 20.13 11.83
N ARG A 98 8.94 19.24 11.00
CA ARG A 98 7.53 18.81 11.12
C ARG A 98 7.25 18.06 12.41
N LEU A 99 8.17 17.21 12.86
CA LEU A 99 8.04 16.53 14.15
C LEU A 99 8.10 17.51 15.33
N ASP A 100 8.98 18.51 15.26
CA ASP A 100 9.07 19.56 16.28
C ASP A 100 7.76 20.35 16.38
N GLN A 101 7.13 20.71 15.25
CA GLN A 101 5.81 21.35 15.21
C GLN A 101 4.71 20.48 15.85
N VAL A 102 4.71 19.16 15.59
CA VAL A 102 3.77 18.24 16.25
C VAL A 102 4.03 18.19 17.75
N ALA A 103 5.29 18.15 18.18
CA ALA A 103 5.64 18.14 19.59
C ALA A 103 5.19 19.41 20.30
N GLU A 104 5.35 20.59 19.69
CA GLU A 104 4.86 21.88 20.21
C GLU A 104 3.32 21.87 20.37
N THR A 105 2.60 21.34 19.40
CA THR A 105 1.13 21.22 19.48
C THR A 105 0.66 20.34 20.62
N ILE A 106 1.38 19.26 20.88
CA ILE A 106 1.10 18.33 21.99
C ILE A 106 1.42 19.02 23.32
N GLN A 107 2.56 19.71 23.42
CA GLN A 107 2.96 20.43 24.64
C GLN A 107 1.98 21.55 25.02
N ALA A 108 1.36 22.17 24.01
CA ALA A 108 0.39 23.23 24.20
C ALA A 108 -1.03 22.70 24.50
N ASP A 109 -1.25 21.41 24.61
CA ASP A 109 -2.57 20.76 24.74
C ASP A 109 -3.59 21.29 23.71
N ASN A 110 -3.12 21.63 22.50
CA ASN A 110 -3.96 22.21 21.46
C ASN A 110 -4.73 21.12 20.68
N GLU A 111 -5.87 20.74 21.22
CA GLU A 111 -6.74 19.68 20.66
C GLU A 111 -7.14 19.97 19.20
N GLU A 112 -7.48 21.22 18.85
CA GLU A 112 -7.88 21.59 17.50
C GLU A 112 -6.73 21.42 16.49
N ALA A 113 -5.51 21.83 16.84
CA ALA A 113 -4.36 21.68 15.98
C ALA A 113 -3.95 20.21 15.83
N ILE A 114 -4.04 19.40 16.88
CA ILE A 114 -3.79 17.95 16.83
C ILE A 114 -4.82 17.28 15.93
N TRP A 115 -6.10 17.60 16.08
CA TRP A 115 -7.16 17.06 15.24
C TRP A 115 -6.95 17.43 13.77
N SER A 116 -6.64 18.70 13.50
CA SER A 116 -6.39 19.21 12.16
C SER A 116 -5.22 18.49 11.48
N PHE A 117 -4.13 18.26 12.21
CA PHE A 117 -2.98 17.53 11.70
C PHE A 117 -3.37 16.13 11.14
N PHE A 118 -4.14 15.35 11.91
CA PHE A 118 -4.58 14.04 11.46
C PHE A 118 -5.66 14.11 10.38
N HIS A 119 -6.55 15.11 10.45
CA HIS A 119 -7.58 15.33 9.44
C HIS A 119 -6.99 15.62 8.06
N GLU A 120 -6.04 16.57 8.00
CA GLU A 120 -5.37 16.92 6.73
C GLU A 120 -4.52 15.76 6.20
N GLY A 121 -3.82 15.03 7.07
CA GLY A 121 -3.09 13.83 6.69
C GLY A 121 -4.00 12.77 6.05
N ARG A 122 -5.18 12.53 6.64
CA ARG A 122 -6.20 11.62 6.10
C ARG A 122 -6.72 12.09 4.73
N LYS A 123 -7.00 13.39 4.60
CA LYS A 123 -7.47 13.99 3.35
C LYS A 123 -6.43 13.83 2.24
N HIS A 124 -5.20 14.29 2.47
CA HIS A 124 -4.11 14.19 1.51
C HIS A 124 -3.82 12.74 1.12
N ARG A 125 -3.86 11.80 2.08
CA ARG A 125 -3.67 10.36 1.80
C ARG A 125 -4.71 9.80 0.83
N LYS A 126 -5.96 10.27 0.92
CA LYS A 126 -7.03 9.91 -0.02
C LYS A 126 -6.80 10.53 -1.40
N GLU A 127 -6.40 11.81 -1.44
CA GLU A 127 -6.15 12.56 -2.68
C GLU A 127 -4.94 11.99 -3.47
N MET A 128 -3.90 11.53 -2.78
CA MET A 128 -2.72 10.93 -3.42
C MET A 128 -3.00 9.62 -4.16
N GLN A 129 -4.17 8.99 -3.99
CA GLN A 129 -4.59 7.77 -4.70
C GLN A 129 -3.52 6.65 -4.71
N ILE A 130 -2.70 6.58 -3.65
CA ILE A 130 -1.53 5.68 -3.56
C ILE A 130 -1.92 4.19 -3.68
N HIS A 131 -3.20 3.85 -3.56
CA HIS A 131 -3.71 2.49 -3.75
C HIS A 131 -4.00 2.12 -5.21
N GLN A 132 -3.97 3.09 -6.12
CA GLN A 132 -4.02 2.78 -7.54
C GLN A 132 -2.67 2.20 -7.96
N ARG A 133 -2.51 0.88 -7.85
CA ARG A 133 -1.44 0.18 -8.57
C ARG A 133 -1.60 0.55 -10.04
N ALA A 134 -0.51 0.96 -10.70
CA ALA A 134 -0.47 1.07 -12.15
C ALA A 134 -1.01 -0.24 -12.74
N GLY A 135 -2.20 -0.20 -13.36
CA GLY A 135 -2.94 -1.38 -13.80
C GLY A 135 -4.27 -1.64 -13.08
N ARG A 136 -4.64 -0.88 -12.03
CA ARG A 136 -5.96 -0.97 -11.37
C ARG A 136 -7.01 0.00 -11.92
N ASP A 137 -6.75 0.68 -13.01
CA ASP A 137 -7.77 1.41 -13.77
C ASP A 137 -8.60 0.50 -14.70
N SER A 138 -8.46 -0.81 -14.59
CA SER A 138 -9.47 -1.71 -15.13
C SER A 138 -10.56 -1.85 -14.08
N ALA A 139 -11.61 -1.06 -14.22
CA ALA A 139 -12.79 -0.99 -13.36
C ALA A 139 -13.68 -2.26 -13.44
N TYR A 140 -13.07 -3.44 -13.50
CA TYR A 140 -13.78 -4.71 -13.68
C TYR A 140 -13.63 -5.59 -12.46
N ASP A 141 -14.06 -5.06 -11.30
CA ASP A 141 -14.03 -5.77 -10.02
C ASP A 141 -15.39 -6.39 -9.71
N LEU A 142 -15.41 -7.63 -9.24
CA LEU A 142 -16.54 -8.27 -8.57
C LEU A 142 -16.23 -8.41 -7.10
N PHE A 143 -17.18 -8.03 -6.26
CA PHE A 143 -17.16 -8.24 -4.82
C PHE A 143 -18.19 -9.30 -4.49
N ILE A 144 -17.76 -10.37 -3.84
CA ILE A 144 -18.59 -11.52 -3.52
C ILE A 144 -18.58 -11.67 -2.00
N ASP A 145 -19.76 -11.61 -1.39
CA ASP A 145 -19.94 -11.89 0.03
C ASP A 145 -19.91 -13.41 0.22
N VAL A 146 -18.85 -13.91 0.85
CA VAL A 146 -18.59 -15.33 1.02
C VAL A 146 -18.57 -15.71 2.50
N PRO A 147 -19.18 -16.86 2.88
CA PRO A 147 -19.09 -17.35 4.24
C PRO A 147 -17.66 -17.85 4.54
N ASP A 148 -17.24 -17.78 5.80
CA ASP A 148 -16.00 -18.41 6.25
C ASP A 148 -16.19 -19.93 6.32
N LYS A 149 -16.03 -20.55 5.15
CA LYS A 149 -16.20 -22.00 4.93
C LYS A 149 -14.99 -22.55 4.19
N GLU A 150 -14.51 -23.68 4.65
CA GLU A 150 -13.43 -24.42 3.98
C GLU A 150 -13.80 -24.69 2.51
N GLY A 151 -12.90 -24.34 1.58
CA GLY A 151 -13.06 -24.58 0.15
C GLY A 151 -13.89 -23.56 -0.62
N VAL A 152 -14.48 -22.53 0.01
CA VAL A 152 -15.34 -21.55 -0.67
C VAL A 152 -14.64 -20.82 -1.82
N ILE A 153 -13.37 -20.47 -1.65
CA ILE A 153 -12.58 -19.82 -2.71
C ILE A 153 -12.37 -20.78 -3.89
N LEU A 154 -12.07 -22.03 -3.60
CA LEU A 154 -11.88 -23.08 -4.63
C LEU A 154 -13.18 -23.31 -5.40
N GLU A 155 -14.33 -23.35 -4.72
CA GLU A 155 -15.66 -23.46 -5.31
C GLU A 155 -15.89 -22.34 -6.34
N ILE A 156 -15.65 -21.09 -5.96
CA ILE A 156 -15.82 -19.94 -6.85
C ILE A 156 -14.84 -19.99 -8.02
N LEU A 157 -13.56 -20.29 -7.78
CA LEU A 157 -12.55 -20.34 -8.84
C LEU A 157 -12.81 -21.48 -9.84
N GLN A 158 -13.41 -22.59 -9.41
CA GLN A 158 -13.81 -23.68 -10.32
C GLN A 158 -14.91 -23.26 -11.29
N LEU A 159 -15.82 -22.37 -10.89
CA LEU A 159 -16.86 -21.81 -11.77
C LEU A 159 -16.27 -20.90 -12.84
N LEU A 160 -15.10 -20.31 -12.59
CA LEU A 160 -14.46 -19.32 -13.46
C LEU A 160 -13.42 -19.95 -14.40
N GLN A 161 -13.46 -21.26 -14.63
CA GLN A 161 -12.54 -21.91 -15.58
C GLN A 161 -12.67 -21.31 -16.98
N GLY A 162 -11.54 -20.86 -17.54
CA GLY A 162 -11.47 -20.20 -18.85
C GLY A 162 -11.79 -18.71 -18.85
N ILE A 163 -11.92 -18.09 -17.66
CA ILE A 163 -11.97 -16.62 -17.48
C ILE A 163 -10.65 -16.18 -16.90
N SER A 164 -10.07 -15.12 -17.47
CA SER A 164 -8.76 -14.60 -17.03
C SER A 164 -8.90 -13.66 -15.85
N LEU A 165 -8.38 -14.07 -14.69
CA LEU A 165 -8.29 -13.24 -13.49
C LEU A 165 -6.97 -12.46 -13.46
N VAL A 166 -7.04 -11.17 -13.15
CA VAL A 166 -5.88 -10.28 -12.95
C VAL A 166 -5.43 -10.26 -11.50
N ASN A 167 -6.41 -10.30 -10.57
CA ASN A 167 -6.11 -10.28 -9.13
C ASN A 167 -7.23 -10.95 -8.34
N ILE A 168 -6.85 -11.48 -7.16
CA ILE A 168 -7.74 -12.05 -6.16
C ILE A 168 -7.35 -11.44 -4.82
N HIS A 169 -8.32 -10.87 -4.10
CA HIS A 169 -8.10 -10.29 -2.79
C HIS A 169 -9.24 -10.65 -1.84
N ILE A 170 -8.91 -10.91 -0.57
CA ILE A 170 -9.89 -11.19 0.48
C ILE A 170 -9.78 -10.07 1.50
N ASN A 171 -10.89 -9.38 1.74
CA ASN A 171 -11.01 -8.38 2.79
C ASN A 171 -11.78 -8.99 3.96
N GLU A 172 -11.10 -9.21 5.07
CA GLU A 172 -11.72 -9.56 6.34
C GLU A 172 -12.05 -8.27 7.10
N GLU A 173 -13.19 -7.64 6.83
CA GLU A 173 -13.54 -6.37 7.47
C GLU A 173 -14.28 -6.51 8.81
N ASN A 174 -14.72 -7.71 9.20
CA ASN A 174 -15.47 -7.82 10.46
C ASN A 174 -15.26 -9.17 11.17
N ARG A 175 -14.78 -9.13 12.40
CA ARG A 175 -14.56 -10.32 13.24
C ARG A 175 -15.82 -10.83 13.94
N GLU A 176 -16.95 -10.12 13.83
CA GLU A 176 -18.19 -10.46 14.51
C GLU A 176 -19.21 -11.19 13.62
N ASP A 177 -19.17 -10.97 12.29
CA ASP A 177 -19.95 -11.74 11.31
C ASP A 177 -19.02 -12.62 10.48
N ILE A 178 -19.31 -13.91 10.43
CA ILE A 178 -18.51 -14.97 9.80
C ILE A 178 -18.57 -14.88 8.24
N HIS A 179 -18.35 -13.70 7.68
CA HIS A 179 -18.39 -13.42 6.26
C HIS A 179 -17.15 -12.63 5.83
N GLY A 180 -16.57 -13.01 4.70
CA GLY A 180 -15.48 -12.30 4.06
C GLY A 180 -15.90 -11.75 2.69
N ILE A 181 -15.30 -10.63 2.26
CA ILE A 181 -15.50 -10.10 0.91
C ILE A 181 -14.37 -10.57 0.02
N LEU A 182 -14.69 -11.47 -0.91
CA LEU A 182 -13.78 -11.88 -1.97
C LEU A 182 -13.88 -10.89 -3.14
N GLN A 183 -12.79 -10.19 -3.42
CA GLN A 183 -12.67 -9.31 -4.58
C GLN A 183 -11.92 -10.05 -5.70
N LEU A 184 -12.54 -10.12 -6.88
CA LEU A 184 -11.97 -10.66 -8.11
C LEU A 184 -11.85 -9.55 -9.14
N THR A 185 -10.65 -9.36 -9.71
CA THR A 185 -10.38 -8.34 -10.74
C THR A 185 -10.20 -9.02 -12.09
N PHE A 186 -10.90 -8.53 -13.12
CA PHE A 186 -10.88 -9.07 -14.46
C PHE A 186 -10.18 -8.12 -15.44
N LYS A 187 -9.80 -8.64 -16.60
CA LYS A 187 -9.08 -7.89 -17.63
C LYS A 187 -10.00 -6.95 -18.43
N ASN A 188 -11.28 -7.28 -18.55
CA ASN A 188 -12.27 -6.54 -19.35
C ASN A 188 -13.69 -6.77 -18.80
N ALA A 189 -14.64 -5.97 -19.28
CA ALA A 189 -16.05 -6.03 -18.87
C ALA A 189 -16.71 -7.37 -19.23
N GLU A 190 -16.38 -7.97 -20.36
CA GLU A 190 -16.97 -9.22 -20.83
C GLU A 190 -16.66 -10.38 -19.86
N ASP A 191 -15.39 -10.48 -19.42
CA ASP A 191 -14.96 -11.47 -18.44
C ASP A 191 -15.64 -11.24 -17.07
N GLN A 192 -15.82 -9.98 -16.65
CA GLN A 192 -16.50 -9.61 -15.42
C GLN A 192 -18.00 -10.02 -15.46
N GLU A 193 -18.72 -9.63 -16.52
CA GLU A 193 -20.14 -9.95 -16.68
C GLU A 193 -20.39 -11.45 -16.74
N ARG A 194 -19.52 -12.17 -17.47
CA ARG A 194 -19.58 -13.62 -17.59
C ARG A 194 -19.33 -14.29 -16.23
N ALA A 195 -18.35 -13.82 -15.48
CA ALA A 195 -18.05 -14.31 -14.15
C ALA A 195 -19.20 -14.05 -13.17
N GLN A 196 -19.77 -12.84 -13.20
CA GLN A 196 -20.95 -12.49 -12.40
C GLN A 196 -22.12 -13.43 -12.66
N ALA A 197 -22.42 -13.69 -13.93
CA ALA A 197 -23.51 -14.58 -14.32
C ALA A 197 -23.30 -16.01 -13.82
N LEU A 198 -22.09 -16.54 -13.99
CA LEU A 198 -21.74 -17.91 -13.55
C LEU A 198 -21.86 -18.07 -12.04
N ILE A 199 -21.32 -17.14 -11.26
CA ILE A 199 -21.36 -17.18 -9.80
C ILE A 199 -22.80 -17.05 -9.30
N SER A 200 -23.57 -16.07 -9.83
CA SER A 200 -24.95 -15.83 -9.42
C SER A 200 -25.90 -16.99 -9.78
N GLN A 201 -25.60 -17.76 -10.84
CA GLN A 201 -26.39 -18.94 -11.22
C GLN A 201 -26.04 -20.18 -10.38
N ALA A 202 -24.78 -20.33 -10.01
CA ALA A 202 -24.29 -21.55 -9.36
C ALA A 202 -24.29 -21.47 -7.82
N THR A 203 -24.38 -20.26 -7.26
CA THR A 203 -24.29 -20.02 -5.82
C THR A 203 -25.41 -19.09 -5.32
N SER A 204 -25.60 -19.06 -4.00
CA SER A 204 -26.48 -18.09 -3.34
C SER A 204 -25.73 -16.83 -2.84
N TYR A 205 -24.48 -16.66 -3.24
CA TYR A 205 -23.64 -15.56 -2.77
C TYR A 205 -24.07 -14.22 -3.38
N THR A 206 -24.00 -13.17 -2.56
CA THR A 206 -24.27 -11.81 -3.06
C THR A 206 -23.08 -11.32 -3.89
N VAL A 207 -23.34 -10.94 -5.14
CA VAL A 207 -22.31 -10.48 -6.06
C VAL A 207 -22.59 -9.03 -6.46
N LEU A 208 -21.60 -8.15 -6.25
CA LEU A 208 -21.65 -6.73 -6.60
C LEU A 208 -20.55 -6.42 -7.61
N ALA A 209 -20.91 -5.89 -8.79
CA ALA A 209 -19.96 -5.36 -9.78
C ALA A 209 -19.71 -3.88 -9.54
N ARG A 210 -18.46 -3.45 -9.72
CA ARG A 210 -18.05 -2.04 -9.72
C ARG A 210 -17.25 -1.71 -10.95
#